data_8dbe7003c4c97f28e27508bd0b02817a
#
_entry.id   8dbe7003c4c97f28e27508bd0b02817a
#
_cell.length_a   1.000
_cell.length_b   1.000
_cell.length_c   1.000
_cell.angle_alpha   90.00
_cell.angle_beta   90.00
_cell.angle_gamma   90.00
#
_symmetry.space_group_name_H-M   'P 1'
#
loop_
_entity.id
_entity.type
_entity.pdbx_description
1 polymer ?
#
loop_
_entity_poly.entity_id
_entity_poly.type
_entity_poly.pdbx_seq_one_letter_code
_entity_poly.pdbx_strand_id
1 'polypeptide(L)'
;MSQIGRRARQVRTAAVLAVCAALAVTACGHSDGAKNTQTFDPDSTKAPSADLEQFYSQTLDWKDCADADGNKLECAQLTVPMDYADPGGDTIQIAVARSHVDHSVGSVVTNPGGPGASGVDFVARVAHDSGKKLHRNLDVVSFDPRGVQRSAPVHCLDPKGLDTFFSTDVDGSTSSGLAAAQTAADRFGQACLDNTGPVLGHIDTQSAARDMDVLRAALHETTLTYLGFSYGTQLGATYAELFPSRVGRMVLDGAVDPTLSPSESNIAQAKGFESALRSYAASCLKARDCPLSGTVDDAVSQVGDVISEARAHPMSTNSGRALTGTLAFYGVALPLYNQGNWSLLTAALRQAINNDDGSQLLWLSDQYFDRASDGTYSTNSTEAFIAINCADARGDADPAAMAAEAKDLKSASPTFWQYFAYGAIGCANWPTPVVEPLASYTAKGAAPIVVIGTTNDPATPYSEAQSLAAMLDSGVLVTYQGEGHTAYLTSGSSCVQDAVDAFLVDGTVPQDGLTC
;
A
#
# COMPACT_ATOMS: atom_id res chain seq x y z
N MET A 1 -52.14 -41.43 1.71
CA MET A 1 -53.55 -41.34 2.18
C MET A 1 -53.80 -39.87 2.39
N SER A 2 -54.58 -39.36 1.48
CA SER A 2 -55.88 -38.70 1.51
C SER A 2 -55.72 -37.20 1.89
N GLN A 3 -55.75 -36.25 0.98
CA GLN A 3 -56.84 -35.65 0.13
C GLN A 3 -57.88 -34.86 0.91
N ILE A 4 -58.18 -33.68 0.29
CA ILE A 4 -59.44 -32.90 0.26
C ILE A 4 -59.48 -31.74 1.28
N GLY A 5 -59.86 -30.50 0.95
CA GLY A 5 -60.41 -29.87 -0.26
C GLY A 5 -60.82 -28.42 0.00
N ARG A 6 -60.73 -27.65 -1.04
CA ARG A 6 -61.54 -26.57 -1.61
C ARG A 6 -62.65 -25.87 -0.81
N ARG A 7 -62.72 -24.51 -0.92
CA ARG A 7 -63.76 -23.62 -1.55
C ARG A 7 -63.67 -22.23 -0.91
N ALA A 8 -63.30 -21.21 -1.59
CA ALA A 8 -64.02 -20.25 -2.47
C ALA A 8 -65.31 -19.66 -1.89
N ARG A 9 -65.38 -18.35 -1.74
CA ARG A 9 -66.56 -17.52 -2.05
C ARG A 9 -66.20 -16.02 -2.21
N GLN A 10 -66.54 -15.52 -3.39
CA GLN A 10 -66.70 -14.13 -3.80
C GLN A 10 -67.95 -13.53 -3.20
N VAL A 11 -68.03 -12.19 -3.13
CA VAL A 11 -69.17 -11.30 -3.47
C VAL A 11 -68.69 -9.85 -3.19
N ARG A 12 -68.40 -8.95 -4.22
CA ARG A 12 -69.34 -7.99 -4.93
C ARG A 12 -69.84 -6.87 -3.99
N THR A 13 -69.64 -5.65 -4.25
CA THR A 13 -69.84 -4.53 -5.18
C THR A 13 -70.28 -3.29 -4.39
N ALA A 14 -69.78 -2.10 -4.69
CA ALA A 14 -70.55 -1.01 -5.29
C ALA A 14 -69.71 0.29 -5.36
N ALA A 15 -69.82 0.91 -6.51
CA ALA A 15 -69.21 2.17 -6.92
C ALA A 15 -69.99 3.41 -6.35
N VAL A 16 -69.22 4.50 -6.15
CA VAL A 16 -69.79 5.87 -6.31
C VAL A 16 -68.79 6.74 -7.04
N LEU A 17 -69.23 7.26 -8.18
CA LEU A 17 -68.62 8.29 -9.03
C LEU A 17 -68.67 9.65 -8.36
N ALA A 18 -67.62 10.45 -8.45
CA ALA A 18 -67.74 11.90 -8.59
C ALA A 18 -66.58 12.45 -9.42
N VAL A 19 -66.92 13.08 -10.48
CA VAL A 19 -66.14 13.74 -11.53
C VAL A 19 -65.57 15.04 -11.00
N CYS A 20 -64.32 15.39 -11.32
CA CYS A 20 -63.89 16.72 -11.72
C CYS A 20 -62.62 16.67 -12.56
N ALA A 21 -62.64 17.42 -13.62
CA ALA A 21 -61.85 17.35 -14.83
C ALA A 21 -60.44 17.97 -14.74
N ALA A 22 -59.57 17.41 -15.55
CA ALA A 22 -58.55 17.99 -16.45
C ALA A 22 -57.42 18.84 -15.86
N LEU A 23 -56.22 18.26 -15.99
CA LEU A 23 -55.17 18.82 -16.87
C LEU A 23 -54.12 17.74 -17.11
N ALA A 24 -54.12 17.23 -18.31
CA ALA A 24 -53.08 16.33 -18.80
C ALA A 24 -51.77 17.11 -19.04
N VAL A 25 -50.70 16.69 -18.38
CA VAL A 25 -49.34 16.87 -18.91
C VAL A 25 -48.68 15.49 -18.87
N THR A 26 -48.65 14.89 -20.03
CA THR A 26 -47.88 13.71 -20.34
C THR A 26 -46.39 14.04 -20.20
N ALA A 27 -45.74 13.46 -19.20
CA ALA A 27 -44.29 13.28 -19.21
C ALA A 27 -44.02 11.77 -19.07
N CYS A 28 -43.93 11.10 -20.21
CA CYS A 28 -43.23 9.82 -20.29
C CYS A 28 -41.75 10.11 -20.02
N GLY A 29 -41.31 9.98 -18.78
CA GLY A 29 -39.91 9.89 -18.44
C GLY A 29 -39.46 8.44 -18.65
N HIS A 30 -38.86 8.15 -19.77
CA HIS A 30 -37.97 7.02 -19.90
C HIS A 30 -36.79 7.33 -18.96
N SER A 31 -36.53 6.46 -17.98
CA SER A 31 -35.25 6.42 -17.28
C SER A 31 -34.24 5.79 -18.24
N ASP A 32 -33.77 6.58 -19.18
CA ASP A 32 -32.52 6.28 -19.85
C ASP A 32 -31.42 6.37 -18.78
N GLY A 33 -30.82 5.25 -18.47
CA GLY A 33 -29.59 5.21 -17.71
C GLY A 33 -28.60 6.14 -18.40
N ALA A 34 -28.31 7.27 -17.78
CA ALA A 34 -27.31 8.19 -18.24
C ALA A 34 -25.99 7.41 -18.32
N LYS A 35 -25.61 6.97 -19.52
CA LYS A 35 -24.24 6.64 -19.83
C LYS A 35 -23.45 7.93 -19.58
N ASN A 36 -22.71 7.95 -18.50
CA ASN A 36 -21.81 9.04 -18.18
C ASN A 36 -20.64 8.98 -19.18
N THR A 37 -20.90 9.42 -20.41
CA THR A 37 -19.83 9.72 -21.37
C THR A 37 -19.19 11.00 -20.84
N GLN A 38 -18.10 10.86 -20.09
CA GLN A 38 -17.23 11.98 -19.78
C GLN A 38 -16.87 12.66 -21.10
N THR A 39 -17.41 13.85 -21.31
CA THR A 39 -16.99 14.69 -22.44
C THR A 39 -15.58 15.17 -22.11
N PHE A 40 -14.63 14.87 -23.00
CA PHE A 40 -13.27 15.37 -22.92
C PHE A 40 -13.32 16.90 -22.78
N ASP A 41 -12.85 17.39 -21.64
CA ASP A 41 -12.61 18.80 -21.41
C ASP A 41 -11.13 19.11 -21.70
N PRO A 42 -10.81 19.80 -22.82
CA PRO A 42 -9.43 20.14 -23.15
C PRO A 42 -8.72 20.96 -22.07
N ASP A 43 -9.47 21.64 -21.21
CA ASP A 43 -8.90 22.44 -20.12
C ASP A 43 -8.42 21.58 -18.93
N SER A 44 -8.95 20.36 -18.79
CA SER A 44 -8.58 19.46 -17.69
C SER A 44 -7.17 18.88 -17.81
N THR A 45 -6.59 18.84 -19.01
CA THR A 45 -5.21 18.41 -19.24
C THR A 45 -4.20 19.56 -19.19
N LYS A 46 -4.67 20.80 -18.99
CA LYS A 46 -3.77 21.95 -18.87
C LYS A 46 -2.88 21.84 -17.64
N ALA A 47 -1.65 22.29 -17.80
CA ALA A 47 -0.73 22.42 -16.68
C ALA A 47 -1.27 23.39 -15.61
N PRO A 48 -0.97 23.17 -14.32
CA PRO A 48 -1.33 24.09 -13.24
C PRO A 48 -0.71 25.48 -13.42
N SER A 49 0.42 25.57 -14.11
CA SER A 49 1.15 26.80 -14.41
C SER A 49 1.83 26.72 -15.78
N ALA A 50 2.16 27.88 -16.38
CA ALA A 50 2.71 27.94 -17.74
C ALA A 50 4.11 27.32 -17.86
N ASP A 51 4.89 27.31 -16.80
CA ASP A 51 6.23 26.69 -16.72
C ASP A 51 6.20 25.18 -16.69
N LEU A 52 5.05 24.57 -16.36
CA LEU A 52 4.82 23.13 -16.40
C LEU A 52 4.23 22.64 -17.74
N GLU A 53 3.85 23.53 -18.66
CA GLU A 53 3.14 23.15 -19.91
C GLU A 53 3.90 22.10 -20.73
N GLN A 54 5.22 22.18 -20.79
CA GLN A 54 6.04 21.20 -21.53
C GLN A 54 5.88 19.77 -21.01
N PHE A 55 5.65 19.59 -19.69
CA PHE A 55 5.46 18.27 -19.09
C PHE A 55 4.05 17.74 -19.30
N TYR A 56 3.06 18.61 -19.32
CA TYR A 56 1.65 18.23 -19.49
C TYR A 56 1.24 18.00 -20.96
N SER A 57 2.01 18.52 -21.91
CA SER A 57 1.76 18.36 -23.36
C SER A 57 2.50 17.20 -24.01
N GLN A 58 3.28 16.41 -23.23
CA GLN A 58 4.04 15.29 -23.77
C GLN A 58 3.12 14.11 -24.12
N THR A 59 3.58 13.30 -25.08
CA THR A 59 2.93 12.05 -25.49
C THR A 59 3.83 10.88 -25.13
N LEU A 60 3.26 9.82 -24.55
CA LEU A 60 3.99 8.61 -24.19
C LEU A 60 4.28 7.77 -25.44
N ASP A 61 5.57 7.49 -25.69
CA ASP A 61 6.02 6.62 -26.80
C ASP A 61 6.07 5.16 -26.29
N TRP A 62 4.94 4.46 -26.41
CA TRP A 62 4.78 3.10 -25.95
C TRP A 62 5.56 2.11 -26.81
N LYS A 63 6.31 1.21 -26.16
CA LYS A 63 7.12 0.15 -26.79
C LYS A 63 6.90 -1.16 -26.08
N ASP A 64 6.93 -2.26 -26.82
CA ASP A 64 6.88 -3.59 -26.24
C ASP A 64 8.01 -3.76 -25.22
N CYS A 65 7.66 -4.27 -24.05
CA CYS A 65 8.59 -4.58 -22.97
C CYS A 65 8.10 -5.81 -22.17
N ALA A 66 8.81 -6.13 -21.11
CA ALA A 66 8.41 -7.13 -20.14
C ALA A 66 8.74 -6.64 -18.72
N ASP A 67 7.95 -7.10 -17.74
CA ASP A 67 8.29 -6.95 -16.33
C ASP A 67 9.45 -7.89 -15.91
N ALA A 68 9.78 -7.89 -14.61
CA ALA A 68 10.85 -8.72 -14.06
C ALA A 68 10.56 -10.23 -14.21
N ASP A 69 9.29 -10.64 -14.28
CA ASP A 69 8.86 -12.03 -14.45
C ASP A 69 8.69 -12.45 -15.90
N GLY A 70 8.91 -11.52 -16.86
CA GLY A 70 8.81 -11.75 -18.29
C GLY A 70 7.40 -11.64 -18.86
N ASN A 71 6.44 -11.08 -18.12
CA ASN A 71 5.10 -10.77 -18.63
C ASN A 71 5.17 -9.64 -19.65
N LYS A 72 4.47 -9.81 -20.77
CA LYS A 72 4.44 -8.81 -21.85
C LYS A 72 3.66 -7.59 -21.45
N LEU A 73 4.27 -6.44 -21.59
CA LEU A 73 3.72 -5.12 -21.30
C LEU A 73 4.08 -4.13 -22.41
N GLU A 74 3.55 -2.95 -22.35
CA GLU A 74 4.04 -1.78 -23.08
C GLU A 74 4.63 -0.78 -22.10
N CYS A 75 5.84 -0.29 -22.38
CA CYS A 75 6.57 0.65 -21.53
C CYS A 75 6.77 1.99 -22.23
N ALA A 76 6.82 3.05 -21.43
CA ALA A 76 7.16 4.40 -21.88
C ALA A 76 7.98 5.12 -20.80
N GLN A 77 8.54 6.28 -21.18
CA GLN A 77 9.20 7.19 -20.26
C GLN A 77 8.39 8.47 -20.18
N LEU A 78 8.12 8.93 -18.97
CA LEU A 78 7.48 10.21 -18.69
C LEU A 78 8.54 11.17 -18.16
N THR A 79 8.71 12.33 -18.80
CA THR A 79 9.64 13.37 -18.34
C THR A 79 8.93 14.26 -17.33
N VAL A 80 9.54 14.48 -16.17
CA VAL A 80 9.02 15.38 -15.12
C VAL A 80 10.14 16.28 -14.60
N PRO A 81 9.83 17.45 -14.01
CA PRO A 81 10.86 18.25 -13.36
C PRO A 81 11.43 17.47 -12.16
N MET A 82 12.72 17.55 -11.93
CA MET A 82 13.33 17.03 -10.71
C MET A 82 12.76 17.79 -9.49
N ASP A 83 12.75 19.11 -9.57
CA ASP A 83 12.17 19.99 -8.56
C ASP A 83 10.96 20.75 -9.13
N TYR A 84 9.78 20.54 -8.54
CA TYR A 84 8.56 21.27 -8.93
C TYR A 84 8.56 22.74 -8.51
N ALA A 85 9.49 23.17 -7.65
CA ALA A 85 9.71 24.58 -7.34
C ALA A 85 10.59 25.30 -8.39
N ASP A 86 11.36 24.52 -9.18
CA ASP A 86 12.17 25.02 -10.31
C ASP A 86 11.94 24.17 -11.58
N PRO A 87 10.77 24.25 -12.23
CA PRO A 87 10.44 23.42 -13.41
C PRO A 87 11.33 23.70 -14.62
N GLY A 88 12.07 24.80 -14.63
CA GLY A 88 13.05 25.11 -15.68
C GLY A 88 14.44 24.50 -15.48
N GLY A 89 14.66 23.86 -14.34
CA GLY A 89 15.91 23.18 -13.98
C GLY A 89 16.05 21.77 -14.56
N ASP A 90 16.70 20.89 -13.80
CA ASP A 90 16.92 19.51 -14.20
C ASP A 90 15.61 18.70 -14.25
N THR A 91 15.59 17.67 -15.11
CA THR A 91 14.46 16.75 -15.26
C THR A 91 14.86 15.33 -14.93
N ILE A 92 13.88 14.52 -14.55
CA ILE A 92 14.05 13.07 -14.39
C ILE A 92 13.08 12.31 -15.29
N GLN A 93 13.38 11.02 -15.53
CA GLN A 93 12.52 10.12 -16.28
C GLN A 93 11.80 9.21 -15.30
N ILE A 94 10.49 9.12 -15.44
CA ILE A 94 9.62 8.18 -14.72
C ILE A 94 9.28 7.04 -15.65
N ALA A 95 9.63 5.82 -15.28
CA ALA A 95 9.29 4.62 -16.02
C ALA A 95 7.81 4.30 -15.82
N VAL A 96 7.10 4.13 -16.93
CA VAL A 96 5.67 3.81 -16.98
C VAL A 96 5.48 2.52 -17.74
N ALA A 97 4.59 1.66 -17.26
CA ALA A 97 4.17 0.46 -17.97
C ALA A 97 2.66 0.34 -18.01
N ARG A 98 2.15 -0.37 -19.02
CA ARG A 98 0.74 -0.73 -19.10
C ARG A 98 0.50 -2.14 -19.62
N SER A 99 -0.57 -2.75 -19.13
CA SER A 99 -1.23 -3.88 -19.78
C SER A 99 -2.41 -3.32 -20.60
N HIS A 100 -2.24 -3.31 -21.91
CA HIS A 100 -3.22 -2.75 -22.83
C HIS A 100 -4.36 -3.73 -23.13
N VAL A 101 -5.57 -3.22 -23.26
CA VAL A 101 -6.79 -3.99 -23.58
C VAL A 101 -7.42 -3.44 -24.86
N ASP A 102 -7.69 -4.33 -25.84
CA ASP A 102 -8.43 -3.94 -27.03
C ASP A 102 -9.79 -3.32 -26.65
N HIS A 103 -10.06 -2.14 -27.20
CA HIS A 103 -11.28 -1.36 -26.90
C HIS A 103 -11.39 -0.87 -25.46
N SER A 104 -10.29 -0.58 -24.80
CA SER A 104 -10.26 0.06 -23.50
C SER A 104 -11.13 1.33 -23.46
N VAL A 105 -11.84 1.53 -22.37
CA VAL A 105 -12.67 2.74 -22.14
C VAL A 105 -11.95 3.79 -21.30
N GLY A 106 -10.69 3.58 -20.97
CA GLY A 106 -9.83 4.45 -20.17
C GLY A 106 -8.77 3.66 -19.43
N SER A 107 -8.01 4.34 -18.58
CA SER A 107 -6.91 3.76 -17.83
C SER A 107 -7.20 3.76 -16.32
N VAL A 108 -6.75 2.73 -15.61
CA VAL A 108 -6.60 2.76 -14.15
C VAL A 108 -5.11 2.83 -13.82
N VAL A 109 -4.69 3.91 -13.16
CA VAL A 109 -3.33 4.03 -12.64
C VAL A 109 -3.26 3.32 -11.30
N THR A 110 -2.23 2.50 -11.08
CA THR A 110 -2.11 1.71 -9.85
C THR A 110 -0.75 1.92 -9.18
N ASN A 111 -0.70 1.73 -7.86
CA ASN A 111 0.53 1.77 -7.10
C ASN A 111 0.52 0.68 -6.01
N PRO A 112 1.55 -0.20 -5.93
CA PRO A 112 1.61 -1.31 -4.98
C PRO A 112 1.83 -0.88 -3.53
N GLY A 113 2.39 0.32 -3.30
CA GLY A 113 2.77 0.80 -1.99
C GLY A 113 4.26 0.60 -1.67
N GLY A 114 4.52 0.23 -0.45
CA GLY A 114 5.82 0.18 0.19
C GLY A 114 5.95 1.29 1.22
N PRO A 115 6.47 2.52 0.90
CA PRO A 115 6.95 3.01 -0.40
C PRO A 115 8.14 2.21 -0.95
N GLY A 116 8.46 2.40 -2.23
CA GLY A 116 9.64 1.79 -2.86
C GLY A 116 9.38 0.53 -3.68
N ALA A 117 8.18 -0.04 -3.64
CA ALA A 117 7.82 -1.15 -4.52
C ALA A 117 7.61 -0.68 -5.97
N SER A 118 8.10 -1.47 -6.96
CA SER A 118 7.96 -1.14 -8.37
C SER A 118 6.52 -1.22 -8.85
N GLY A 119 6.01 -0.11 -9.38
CA GLY A 119 4.73 -0.09 -10.05
C GLY A 119 4.78 -0.81 -11.41
N VAL A 120 5.88 -0.69 -12.14
CA VAL A 120 6.08 -1.38 -13.44
C VAL A 120 5.95 -2.90 -13.28
N ASP A 121 6.61 -3.48 -12.27
CA ASP A 121 6.54 -4.93 -12.02
C ASP A 121 5.18 -5.36 -11.42
N PHE A 122 4.39 -4.41 -10.94
CA PHE A 122 3.06 -4.68 -10.37
C PHE A 122 1.92 -4.74 -11.41
N VAL A 123 2.11 -4.15 -12.60
CA VAL A 123 1.08 -4.04 -13.66
C VAL A 123 0.50 -5.40 -14.02
N ALA A 124 1.35 -6.39 -14.29
CA ALA A 124 0.92 -7.71 -14.72
C ALA A 124 0.09 -8.42 -13.65
N ARG A 125 0.45 -8.26 -12.38
CA ARG A 125 -0.32 -8.82 -11.26
C ARG A 125 -1.72 -8.20 -11.18
N VAL A 126 -1.84 -6.87 -11.25
CA VAL A 126 -3.15 -6.23 -11.24
C VAL A 126 -3.98 -6.66 -12.44
N ALA A 127 -3.39 -6.70 -13.63
CA ALA A 127 -4.08 -7.12 -14.85
C ALA A 127 -4.56 -8.59 -14.77
N HIS A 128 -3.83 -9.47 -14.09
CA HIS A 128 -4.18 -10.88 -13.94
C HIS A 128 -5.16 -11.16 -12.81
N ASP A 129 -4.93 -10.55 -11.61
CA ASP A 129 -5.64 -10.88 -10.38
C ASP A 129 -6.89 -10.01 -10.15
N SER A 130 -7.03 -8.89 -10.89
CA SER A 130 -8.23 -8.05 -10.82
C SER A 130 -9.47 -8.76 -11.36
N GLY A 131 -10.65 -8.22 -11.03
CA GLY A 131 -11.91 -8.75 -11.52
C GLY A 131 -12.02 -8.69 -13.05
N LYS A 132 -12.75 -9.66 -13.62
CA LYS A 132 -12.93 -9.76 -15.08
C LYS A 132 -13.47 -8.50 -15.72
N LYS A 133 -14.21 -7.69 -14.97
CA LYS A 133 -14.80 -6.45 -15.46
C LYS A 133 -13.73 -5.38 -15.65
N LEU A 134 -12.86 -5.18 -14.66
CA LEU A 134 -11.73 -4.27 -14.78
C LEU A 134 -10.81 -4.69 -15.92
N HIS A 135 -10.35 -5.93 -15.89
CA HIS A 135 -9.40 -6.51 -16.86
C HIS A 135 -9.86 -6.40 -18.33
N ARG A 136 -11.16 -6.32 -18.61
CA ARG A 136 -11.69 -6.24 -19.98
C ARG A 136 -11.98 -4.83 -20.47
N ASN A 137 -12.02 -3.86 -19.58
CA ASN A 137 -12.52 -2.53 -19.90
C ASN A 137 -11.51 -1.40 -19.68
N LEU A 138 -10.50 -1.62 -18.84
CA LEU A 138 -9.51 -0.58 -18.53
C LEU A 138 -8.09 -1.07 -18.83
N ASP A 139 -7.27 -0.19 -19.39
CA ASP A 139 -5.84 -0.38 -19.39
C ASP A 139 -5.34 -0.28 -17.95
N VAL A 140 -4.57 -1.27 -17.50
CA VAL A 140 -3.88 -1.18 -16.21
C VAL A 140 -2.55 -0.50 -16.44
N VAL A 141 -2.38 0.69 -15.88
CA VAL A 141 -1.16 1.50 -15.99
C VAL A 141 -0.52 1.61 -14.61
N SER A 142 0.79 1.54 -14.56
CA SER A 142 1.54 1.90 -13.35
C SER A 142 2.88 2.52 -13.70
N PHE A 143 3.56 3.02 -12.70
CA PHE A 143 4.84 3.68 -12.84
C PHE A 143 5.72 3.37 -11.63
N ASP A 144 7.02 3.37 -11.84
CA ASP A 144 7.96 3.41 -10.71
C ASP A 144 8.00 4.87 -10.22
N PRO A 145 7.61 5.18 -8.97
CA PRO A 145 7.75 6.53 -8.45
C PRO A 145 9.20 7.01 -8.48
N ARG A 146 9.42 8.31 -8.44
CA ARG A 146 10.76 8.90 -8.33
C ARG A 146 11.55 8.27 -7.18
N GLY A 147 12.80 7.90 -7.42
CA GLY A 147 13.65 7.16 -6.48
C GLY A 147 13.48 5.64 -6.51
N VAL A 148 12.50 5.11 -7.24
CA VAL A 148 12.18 3.67 -7.28
C VAL A 148 12.64 3.06 -8.61
N GLN A 149 13.35 1.95 -8.52
CA GLN A 149 13.75 1.06 -9.61
C GLN A 149 14.24 1.80 -10.88
N ARG A 150 13.37 1.98 -11.87
CA ARG A 150 13.72 2.53 -13.20
C ARG A 150 13.57 4.05 -13.27
N SER A 151 13.14 4.69 -12.18
CA SER A 151 12.81 6.12 -12.11
C SER A 151 13.78 6.89 -11.22
N ALA A 152 14.98 7.17 -11.72
CA ALA A 152 16.05 7.82 -10.97
C ALA A 152 16.29 7.16 -9.59
N PRO A 153 16.65 5.85 -9.57
CA PRO A 153 16.63 5.04 -8.36
C PRO A 153 17.53 5.55 -7.25
N VAL A 154 17.06 5.42 -6.01
CA VAL A 154 17.90 5.61 -4.83
C VAL A 154 18.90 4.45 -4.74
N HIS A 155 20.16 4.78 -4.56
CA HIS A 155 21.24 3.84 -4.27
C HIS A 155 22.00 4.31 -3.04
N CYS A 156 22.14 3.44 -2.05
CA CYS A 156 22.84 3.78 -0.81
C CYS A 156 24.10 2.94 -0.62
N LEU A 157 23.94 1.62 -0.56
CA LEU A 157 25.04 0.70 -0.23
C LEU A 157 25.21 -0.39 -1.30
N ASP A 158 26.39 -0.98 -1.35
CA ASP A 158 26.59 -2.22 -2.10
C ASP A 158 25.88 -3.41 -1.42
N PRO A 159 25.72 -4.56 -2.08
CA PRO A 159 25.01 -5.70 -1.50
C PRO A 159 25.56 -6.18 -0.16
N LYS A 160 26.89 -6.10 0.07
CA LYS A 160 27.50 -6.46 1.36
C LYS A 160 27.19 -5.43 2.45
N GLY A 161 27.15 -4.17 2.08
CA GLY A 161 26.73 -3.09 2.96
C GLY A 161 25.27 -3.24 3.38
N LEU A 162 24.40 -3.58 2.44
CA LEU A 162 22.99 -3.88 2.71
C LEU A 162 22.83 -5.12 3.60
N ASP A 163 23.57 -6.22 3.32
CA ASP A 163 23.57 -7.40 4.18
C ASP A 163 23.93 -7.05 5.63
N THR A 164 24.97 -6.22 5.80
CA THR A 164 25.39 -5.77 7.13
C THR A 164 24.34 -4.89 7.79
N PHE A 165 23.80 -3.92 7.05
CA PHE A 165 22.81 -2.97 7.57
C PHE A 165 21.52 -3.68 8.02
N PHE A 166 20.95 -4.56 7.20
CA PHE A 166 19.68 -5.26 7.51
C PHE A 166 19.84 -6.40 8.52
N SER A 167 21.03 -6.96 8.70
CA SER A 167 21.25 -8.02 9.69
C SER A 167 21.68 -7.52 11.07
N THR A 168 21.91 -6.22 11.24
CA THR A 168 22.40 -5.67 12.50
C THR A 168 21.30 -5.58 13.54
N ASP A 169 21.51 -6.25 14.68
CA ASP A 169 20.67 -6.12 15.86
C ASP A 169 21.13 -4.90 16.67
N VAL A 170 20.27 -3.89 16.77
CA VAL A 170 20.55 -2.68 17.57
C VAL A 170 19.89 -2.79 18.94
N ASP A 171 20.64 -2.55 20.01
CA ASP A 171 20.09 -2.37 21.35
C ASP A 171 19.89 -0.88 21.64
N GLY A 172 18.77 -0.33 21.20
CA GLY A 172 18.40 1.06 21.45
C GLY A 172 18.14 1.40 22.91
N SER A 173 18.05 0.41 23.82
CA SER A 173 17.85 0.65 25.26
C SER A 173 19.10 1.13 25.99
N THR A 174 20.27 1.04 25.33
CA THR A 174 21.56 1.49 25.90
C THR A 174 22.11 2.71 25.17
N SER A 175 22.81 3.58 25.88
CA SER A 175 23.46 4.76 25.27
C SER A 175 24.47 4.38 24.19
N SER A 176 25.19 3.27 24.36
CA SER A 176 26.14 2.78 23.35
C SER A 176 25.44 2.23 22.13
N GLY A 177 24.33 1.51 22.30
CA GLY A 177 23.50 1.00 21.20
C GLY A 177 22.85 2.12 20.41
N LEU A 178 22.30 3.15 21.09
CA LEU A 178 21.78 4.34 20.42
C LEU A 178 22.86 5.07 19.59
N ALA A 179 24.04 5.27 20.15
CA ALA A 179 25.15 5.89 19.43
C ALA A 179 25.60 5.08 18.22
N ALA A 180 25.61 3.74 18.33
CA ALA A 180 25.92 2.85 17.21
C ALA A 180 24.83 2.91 16.11
N ALA A 181 23.55 2.92 16.50
CA ALA A 181 22.42 3.07 15.60
C ALA A 181 22.49 4.41 14.85
N GLN A 182 22.71 5.51 15.57
CA GLN A 182 22.86 6.84 14.95
C GLN A 182 24.02 6.85 13.94
N THR A 183 25.17 6.30 14.31
CA THR A 183 26.33 6.22 13.40
C THR A 183 26.02 5.42 12.14
N ALA A 184 25.28 4.30 12.28
CA ALA A 184 24.89 3.48 11.13
C ALA A 184 23.89 4.22 10.24
N ALA A 185 22.88 4.88 10.82
CA ALA A 185 21.89 5.68 10.10
C ALA A 185 22.55 6.87 9.36
N ASP A 186 23.44 7.61 10.00
CA ASP A 186 24.16 8.73 9.40
C ASP A 186 24.99 8.28 8.19
N ARG A 187 25.70 7.15 8.32
CA ARG A 187 26.49 6.58 7.21
C ARG A 187 25.60 6.10 6.07
N PHE A 188 24.48 5.50 6.38
CA PHE A 188 23.51 5.07 5.37
C PHE A 188 22.94 6.27 4.61
N GLY A 189 22.45 7.29 5.32
CA GLY A 189 21.91 8.51 4.70
C GLY A 189 22.96 9.25 3.84
N GLN A 190 24.21 9.37 4.33
CA GLN A 190 25.28 10.00 3.56
C GLN A 190 25.62 9.18 2.30
N ALA A 191 25.67 7.84 2.40
CA ALA A 191 25.89 6.98 1.25
C ALA A 191 24.75 7.09 0.22
N CYS A 192 23.50 7.21 0.68
CA CYS A 192 22.38 7.50 -0.23
C CYS A 192 22.58 8.81 -0.99
N LEU A 193 23.01 9.89 -0.32
CA LEU A 193 23.27 11.17 -0.97
C LEU A 193 24.43 11.08 -1.97
N ASP A 194 25.53 10.45 -1.59
CA ASP A 194 26.75 10.32 -2.41
C ASP A 194 26.49 9.48 -3.68
N ASN A 195 25.67 8.44 -3.59
CA ASN A 195 25.42 7.50 -4.68
C ASN A 195 24.18 7.82 -5.51
N THR A 196 23.19 8.54 -4.96
CA THR A 196 21.97 8.95 -5.67
C THR A 196 22.09 10.38 -6.24
N GLY A 197 22.80 11.26 -5.54
CA GLY A 197 22.95 12.66 -5.93
C GLY A 197 21.73 13.53 -5.61
N PRO A 198 21.56 14.68 -6.33
CA PRO A 198 20.57 15.70 -5.98
C PRO A 198 19.13 15.22 -5.94
N VAL A 199 18.77 14.22 -6.74
CA VAL A 199 17.39 13.69 -6.79
C VAL A 199 16.90 13.17 -5.43
N LEU A 200 17.83 12.78 -4.53
CA LEU A 200 17.49 12.31 -3.18
C LEU A 200 16.68 13.36 -2.39
N GLY A 201 16.85 14.64 -2.67
CA GLY A 201 16.09 15.72 -2.04
C GLY A 201 14.69 15.96 -2.62
N HIS A 202 14.29 15.20 -3.65
CA HIS A 202 13.06 15.43 -4.41
C HIS A 202 12.24 14.16 -4.63
N ILE A 203 12.37 13.17 -3.75
CA ILE A 203 11.68 11.87 -3.86
C ILE A 203 10.44 11.75 -2.96
N ASP A 204 10.03 12.85 -2.36
CA ASP A 204 8.88 12.92 -1.45
C ASP A 204 7.55 12.57 -2.13
N THR A 205 6.56 12.17 -1.29
CA THR A 205 5.23 11.75 -1.76
C THR A 205 4.47 12.88 -2.47
N GLN A 206 4.65 14.14 -2.10
CA GLN A 206 3.97 15.25 -2.79
C GLN A 206 4.52 15.45 -4.20
N SER A 207 5.82 15.30 -4.41
CA SER A 207 6.44 15.32 -5.73
C SER A 207 5.99 14.13 -6.59
N ALA A 208 5.91 12.92 -6.01
CA ALA A 208 5.37 11.75 -6.71
C ALA A 208 3.88 11.91 -7.08
N ALA A 209 3.07 12.55 -6.23
CA ALA A 209 1.68 12.88 -6.55
C ALA A 209 1.54 13.88 -7.71
N ARG A 210 2.50 14.82 -7.83
CA ARG A 210 2.55 15.74 -9.00
C ARG A 210 2.97 14.99 -10.26
N ASP A 211 3.88 14.02 -10.18
CA ASP A 211 4.22 13.13 -11.31
C ASP A 211 2.99 12.35 -11.79
N MET A 212 2.12 11.89 -10.87
CA MET A 212 0.87 11.23 -11.24
C MET A 212 -0.06 12.15 -12.03
N ASP A 213 -0.09 13.45 -11.74
CA ASP A 213 -0.93 14.37 -12.48
C ASP A 213 -0.36 14.67 -13.88
N VAL A 214 0.96 14.72 -14.02
CA VAL A 214 1.62 14.76 -15.34
C VAL A 214 1.32 13.46 -16.11
N LEU A 215 1.40 12.29 -15.46
CA LEU A 215 1.06 11.01 -16.08
C LEU A 215 -0.41 10.98 -16.55
N ARG A 216 -1.35 11.42 -15.71
CA ARG A 216 -2.77 11.54 -16.10
C ARG A 216 -2.93 12.37 -17.39
N ALA A 217 -2.27 13.51 -17.47
CA ALA A 217 -2.33 14.37 -18.65
C ALA A 217 -1.71 13.69 -19.89
N ALA A 218 -0.56 13.01 -19.73
CA ALA A 218 0.11 12.27 -20.80
C ALA A 218 -0.68 11.04 -21.28
N LEU A 219 -1.56 10.50 -20.44
CA LEU A 219 -2.56 9.46 -20.78
C LEU A 219 -3.81 10.05 -21.45
N HIS A 220 -3.91 11.39 -21.59
CA HIS A 220 -5.07 12.12 -22.10
C HIS A 220 -6.34 11.91 -21.26
N GLU A 221 -6.19 11.64 -19.97
CA GLU A 221 -7.31 11.46 -19.04
C GLU A 221 -7.70 12.80 -18.41
N THR A 222 -9.00 13.11 -18.39
CA THR A 222 -9.54 14.34 -17.77
C THR A 222 -9.44 14.28 -16.26
N THR A 223 -9.67 13.10 -15.69
CA THR A 223 -9.58 12.80 -14.26
C THR A 223 -8.82 11.51 -14.04
N LEU A 224 -8.14 11.38 -12.91
CA LEU A 224 -7.38 10.20 -12.56
C LEU A 224 -8.30 9.08 -12.04
N THR A 225 -8.35 7.95 -12.73
CA THR A 225 -8.86 6.70 -12.16
C THR A 225 -7.69 5.98 -11.50
N TYR A 226 -7.80 5.70 -10.20
CA TYR A 226 -6.66 5.26 -9.39
C TYR A 226 -7.01 4.10 -8.46
N LEU A 227 -6.07 3.17 -8.32
CA LEU A 227 -6.13 2.04 -7.39
C LEU A 227 -4.80 1.95 -6.64
N GLY A 228 -4.78 2.45 -5.40
CA GLY A 228 -3.60 2.45 -4.53
C GLY A 228 -3.72 1.42 -3.42
N PHE A 229 -2.60 0.76 -3.14
CA PHE A 229 -2.49 -0.22 -2.07
C PHE A 229 -1.48 0.26 -1.02
N SER A 230 -1.80 0.07 0.30
CA SER A 230 -0.85 0.39 1.37
C SER A 230 -0.36 1.85 1.27
N TYR A 231 0.94 2.13 1.26
CA TYR A 231 1.47 3.48 0.98
C TYR A 231 0.88 4.11 -0.29
N GLY A 232 0.51 3.33 -1.30
CA GLY A 232 -0.21 3.85 -2.47
C GLY A 232 -1.51 4.58 -2.11
N THR A 233 -2.08 4.32 -0.95
CA THR A 233 -3.25 5.05 -0.43
C THR A 233 -2.88 6.43 0.10
N GLN A 234 -1.72 6.58 0.75
CA GLN A 234 -1.16 7.87 1.14
C GLN A 234 -0.82 8.71 -0.10
N LEU A 235 -0.21 8.10 -1.11
CA LEU A 235 0.06 8.75 -2.41
C LEU A 235 -1.24 9.21 -3.08
N GLY A 236 -2.29 8.36 -3.08
CA GLY A 236 -3.61 8.70 -3.61
C GLY A 236 -4.32 9.81 -2.83
N ALA A 237 -4.27 9.78 -1.50
CA ALA A 237 -4.83 10.82 -0.63
C ALA A 237 -4.09 12.17 -0.83
N THR A 238 -2.76 12.12 -0.96
CA THR A 238 -1.93 13.29 -1.28
C THR A 238 -2.30 13.88 -2.65
N TYR A 239 -2.47 13.03 -3.66
CA TYR A 239 -2.96 13.47 -4.97
C TYR A 239 -4.34 14.12 -4.88
N ALA A 240 -5.26 13.51 -4.15
CA ALA A 240 -6.62 14.01 -4.02
C ALA A 240 -6.68 15.38 -3.31
N GLU A 241 -5.81 15.62 -2.33
CA GLU A 241 -5.70 16.93 -1.67
C GLU A 241 -5.08 17.99 -2.60
N LEU A 242 -4.03 17.63 -3.36
CA LEU A 242 -3.37 18.56 -4.28
C LEU A 242 -4.22 18.88 -5.51
N PHE A 243 -5.02 17.92 -6.01
CA PHE A 243 -5.76 18.01 -7.26
C PHE A 243 -7.20 17.53 -7.14
N PRO A 244 -8.01 18.06 -6.20
CA PRO A 244 -9.34 17.48 -5.91
C PRO A 244 -10.28 17.47 -7.13
N SER A 245 -10.21 18.47 -8.00
CA SER A 245 -11.01 18.54 -9.24
C SER A 245 -10.56 17.54 -10.32
N ARG A 246 -9.41 16.91 -10.17
CA ARG A 246 -8.84 15.93 -11.09
C ARG A 246 -8.99 14.48 -10.60
N VAL A 247 -9.61 14.29 -9.45
CA VAL A 247 -9.98 12.96 -8.95
C VAL A 247 -11.16 12.43 -9.78
N GLY A 248 -10.97 11.23 -10.34
CA GLY A 248 -12.01 10.47 -11.00
C GLY A 248 -12.58 9.38 -10.10
N ARG A 249 -12.26 8.12 -10.41
CA ARG A 249 -12.66 6.96 -9.62
C ARG A 249 -11.43 6.48 -8.84
N MET A 250 -11.40 6.72 -7.55
CA MET A 250 -10.25 6.45 -6.70
C MET A 250 -10.58 5.39 -5.64
N VAL A 251 -9.77 4.33 -5.59
CA VAL A 251 -9.84 3.27 -4.58
C VAL A 251 -8.53 3.22 -3.81
N LEU A 252 -8.61 3.22 -2.48
CA LEU A 252 -7.51 3.22 -1.54
C LEU A 252 -7.64 2.00 -0.63
N ASP A 253 -6.89 0.93 -0.92
CA ASP A 253 -7.00 -0.38 -0.28
C ASP A 253 -5.84 -0.65 0.70
N GLY A 254 -6.17 -1.00 1.94
CA GLY A 254 -5.19 -1.06 3.03
C GLY A 254 -4.73 0.35 3.39
N ALA A 255 -5.68 1.19 3.73
CA ALA A 255 -5.49 2.63 3.79
C ALA A 255 -4.62 3.07 4.98
N VAL A 256 -3.71 4.00 4.70
CA VAL A 256 -2.87 4.72 5.68
C VAL A 256 -3.60 6.00 6.11
N ASP A 257 -3.58 6.33 7.40
CA ASP A 257 -3.95 7.66 7.89
C ASP A 257 -2.74 8.60 7.77
N PRO A 258 -2.73 9.52 6.79
CA PRO A 258 -1.58 10.38 6.53
C PRO A 258 -1.38 11.49 7.57
N THR A 259 -2.25 11.58 8.58
CA THR A 259 -2.17 12.58 9.65
C THR A 259 -1.49 12.06 10.92
N LEU A 260 -1.24 10.75 11.00
CA LEU A 260 -0.52 10.18 12.13
C LEU A 260 0.94 10.66 12.12
N SER A 261 1.43 11.00 13.28
CA SER A 261 2.87 11.18 13.48
C SER A 261 3.62 9.86 13.26
N PRO A 262 4.92 9.88 12.92
CA PRO A 262 5.71 8.66 12.78
C PRO A 262 5.62 7.71 13.99
N SER A 263 5.57 8.24 15.21
CA SER A 263 5.42 7.45 16.43
C SER A 263 4.03 6.79 16.54
N GLU A 264 2.96 7.52 16.24
CA GLU A 264 1.58 6.98 16.28
C GLU A 264 1.40 5.88 15.23
N SER A 265 1.88 6.10 13.99
CA SER A 265 1.85 5.10 12.92
C SER A 265 2.65 3.84 13.31
N ASN A 266 3.84 4.03 13.88
CA ASN A 266 4.72 2.95 14.34
C ASN A 266 4.05 2.07 15.42
N ILE A 267 3.41 2.71 16.42
CA ILE A 267 2.67 2.01 17.49
C ILE A 267 1.45 1.28 16.90
N ALA A 268 0.71 1.89 15.97
CA ALA A 268 -0.44 1.29 15.32
C ALA A 268 -0.04 0.04 14.54
N GLN A 269 1.03 0.13 13.74
CA GLN A 269 1.55 -0.99 12.97
C GLN A 269 2.08 -2.13 13.86
N ALA A 270 2.84 -1.80 14.92
CA ALA A 270 3.31 -2.80 15.89
C ALA A 270 2.14 -3.58 16.51
N LYS A 271 1.06 -2.89 16.89
CA LYS A 271 -0.17 -3.49 17.39
C LYS A 271 -0.86 -4.36 16.34
N GLY A 272 -0.88 -3.95 15.08
CA GLY A 272 -1.42 -4.71 13.96
C GLY A 272 -0.69 -6.04 13.77
N PHE A 273 0.65 -6.02 13.75
CA PHE A 273 1.47 -7.23 13.66
C PHE A 273 1.28 -8.17 14.86
N GLU A 274 1.18 -7.64 16.07
CA GLU A 274 0.88 -8.45 17.27
C GLU A 274 -0.48 -9.15 17.15
N SER A 275 -1.51 -8.43 16.66
CA SER A 275 -2.84 -8.98 16.42
C SER A 275 -2.82 -10.09 15.37
N ALA A 276 -2.13 -9.88 14.24
CA ALA A 276 -2.01 -10.88 13.18
C ALA A 276 -1.22 -12.12 13.65
N LEU A 277 -0.17 -11.94 14.47
CA LEU A 277 0.55 -13.06 15.09
C LEU A 277 -0.37 -13.88 16.00
N ARG A 278 -1.22 -13.24 16.78
CA ARG A 278 -2.21 -13.92 17.64
C ARG A 278 -3.23 -14.71 16.83
N SER A 279 -3.71 -14.15 15.72
CA SER A 279 -4.60 -14.85 14.78
C SER A 279 -3.91 -16.04 14.14
N TYR A 280 -2.65 -15.88 13.69
CA TYR A 280 -1.83 -16.98 13.20
C TYR A 280 -1.67 -18.08 14.27
N ALA A 281 -1.28 -17.74 15.49
CA ALA A 281 -1.10 -18.68 16.58
C ALA A 281 -2.39 -19.47 16.88
N ALA A 282 -3.54 -18.77 16.95
CA ALA A 282 -4.85 -19.39 17.16
C ALA A 282 -5.24 -20.36 16.01
N SER A 283 -4.82 -20.05 14.78
CA SER A 283 -5.00 -20.93 13.62
C SER A 283 -4.05 -22.13 13.65
N CYS A 284 -2.76 -21.89 13.92
CA CYS A 284 -1.73 -22.92 14.01
C CYS A 284 -2.09 -23.99 15.05
N LEU A 285 -2.46 -23.59 16.26
CA LEU A 285 -2.81 -24.51 17.36
C LEU A 285 -3.95 -25.49 17.02
N LYS A 286 -4.75 -25.22 15.99
CA LYS A 286 -5.79 -26.15 15.50
C LYS A 286 -5.23 -27.16 14.50
N ALA A 287 -4.06 -26.92 13.93
CA ALA A 287 -3.43 -27.78 12.94
C ALA A 287 -2.56 -28.84 13.63
N ARG A 288 -2.53 -30.06 13.05
CA ARG A 288 -1.75 -31.19 13.61
C ARG A 288 -0.25 -30.99 13.54
N ASP A 289 0.19 -30.16 12.61
CA ASP A 289 1.59 -29.91 12.28
C ASP A 289 2.12 -28.60 12.86
N CYS A 290 1.35 -27.95 13.74
CA CYS A 290 1.78 -26.76 14.46
C CYS A 290 2.97 -27.08 15.39
N PRO A 291 4.08 -26.36 15.30
CA PRO A 291 5.21 -26.55 16.23
C PRO A 291 4.99 -25.86 17.58
N LEU A 292 3.98 -25.00 17.68
CA LEU A 292 3.62 -24.24 18.87
C LEU A 292 2.66 -25.04 19.74
N SER A 293 2.60 -24.74 21.04
CA SER A 293 1.77 -25.48 22.01
C SER A 293 1.24 -24.57 23.13
N GLY A 294 0.27 -25.08 23.87
CA GLY A 294 -0.35 -24.36 24.99
C GLY A 294 -1.52 -23.47 24.56
N THR A 295 -1.67 -22.33 25.22
CA THR A 295 -2.64 -21.29 24.88
C THR A 295 -2.13 -20.43 23.71
N VAL A 296 -2.98 -19.53 23.20
CA VAL A 296 -2.54 -18.53 22.21
C VAL A 296 -1.40 -17.65 22.76
N ASP A 297 -1.48 -17.26 24.03
CA ASP A 297 -0.43 -16.47 24.68
C ASP A 297 0.89 -17.25 24.77
N ASP A 298 0.85 -18.54 25.12
CA ASP A 298 2.02 -19.41 25.14
C ASP A 298 2.62 -19.55 23.74
N ALA A 299 1.80 -19.72 22.70
CA ALA A 299 2.24 -19.84 21.31
C ALA A 299 2.89 -18.55 20.78
N VAL A 300 2.31 -17.40 21.07
CA VAL A 300 2.90 -16.08 20.75
C VAL A 300 4.23 -15.89 21.47
N SER A 301 4.31 -16.25 22.76
CA SER A 301 5.56 -16.20 23.52
C SER A 301 6.66 -17.07 22.88
N GLN A 302 6.32 -18.31 22.44
CA GLN A 302 7.26 -19.20 21.77
C GLN A 302 7.82 -18.60 20.46
N VAL A 303 7.03 -17.84 19.70
CA VAL A 303 7.54 -17.10 18.54
C VAL A 303 8.49 -15.99 18.97
N GLY A 304 8.13 -15.25 20.02
CA GLY A 304 9.01 -14.23 20.62
C GLY A 304 10.34 -14.80 21.13
N ASP A 305 10.30 -16.02 21.70
CA ASP A 305 11.50 -16.72 22.17
C ASP A 305 12.45 -17.07 21.01
N VAL A 306 11.90 -17.54 19.84
CA VAL A 306 12.71 -17.81 18.64
C VAL A 306 13.44 -16.55 18.16
N ILE A 307 12.74 -15.41 18.11
CA ILE A 307 13.33 -14.14 17.68
C ILE A 307 14.39 -13.66 18.69
N SER A 308 14.08 -13.78 19.98
CA SER A 308 14.98 -13.36 21.06
C SER A 308 16.23 -14.23 21.15
N GLU A 309 16.09 -15.54 20.92
CA GLU A 309 17.22 -16.47 20.87
C GLU A 309 18.12 -16.17 19.66
N ALA A 310 17.52 -15.93 18.47
CA ALA A 310 18.27 -15.53 17.28
C ALA A 310 19.03 -14.20 17.48
N ARG A 311 18.51 -13.30 18.32
CA ARG A 311 19.19 -12.06 18.69
C ARG A 311 20.35 -12.29 19.65
N ALA A 312 20.16 -13.15 20.66
CA ALA A 312 21.20 -13.45 21.64
C ALA A 312 22.30 -14.34 21.06
N HIS A 313 21.91 -15.32 20.26
CA HIS A 313 22.75 -16.34 19.65
C HIS A 313 22.30 -16.56 18.20
N PRO A 314 22.86 -15.81 17.22
CA PRO A 314 22.45 -15.93 15.82
C PRO A 314 22.44 -17.37 15.34
N MET A 315 21.26 -17.83 14.85
CA MET A 315 21.02 -19.22 14.50
C MET A 315 21.77 -19.61 13.23
N SER A 316 22.25 -20.83 13.19
CA SER A 316 22.88 -21.40 12.00
C SER A 316 21.91 -21.58 10.86
N THR A 317 22.38 -21.44 9.62
CA THR A 317 21.61 -21.68 8.40
C THR A 317 22.44 -22.45 7.37
N ASN A 318 21.75 -23.01 6.38
CA ASN A 318 22.39 -23.75 5.28
C ASN A 318 23.08 -22.82 4.25
N SER A 319 22.83 -21.51 4.28
CA SER A 319 23.43 -20.52 3.38
C SER A 319 24.80 -20.02 3.84
N GLY A 320 25.23 -20.35 5.06
CA GLY A 320 26.42 -19.80 5.70
C GLY A 320 26.27 -18.40 6.29
N ARG A 321 25.10 -17.74 6.10
CA ARG A 321 24.70 -16.52 6.81
C ARG A 321 23.99 -16.91 8.10
N ALA A 322 24.22 -16.19 9.18
CA ALA A 322 23.47 -16.41 10.41
C ALA A 322 22.11 -15.70 10.37
N LEU A 323 21.09 -16.31 10.96
CA LEU A 323 19.82 -15.66 11.23
C LEU A 323 19.96 -14.84 12.52
N THR A 324 20.00 -13.51 12.40
CA THR A 324 19.98 -12.58 13.54
C THR A 324 18.55 -12.32 14.02
N GLY A 325 18.38 -11.66 15.15
CA GLY A 325 17.04 -11.29 15.65
C GLY A 325 16.26 -10.43 14.66
N THR A 326 16.93 -9.43 14.04
CA THR A 326 16.31 -8.58 13.01
C THR A 326 15.85 -9.40 11.82
N LEU A 327 16.67 -10.30 11.29
CA LEU A 327 16.29 -11.16 10.16
C LEU A 327 15.18 -12.15 10.57
N ALA A 328 15.19 -12.65 11.82
CA ALA A 328 14.13 -13.51 12.33
C ALA A 328 12.80 -12.77 12.44
N PHE A 329 12.81 -11.51 12.89
CA PHE A 329 11.62 -10.66 12.89
C PHE A 329 11.00 -10.52 11.48
N TYR A 330 11.80 -10.15 10.47
CA TYR A 330 11.30 -10.01 9.09
C TYR A 330 10.83 -11.35 8.50
N GLY A 331 11.50 -12.45 8.84
CA GLY A 331 11.09 -13.80 8.45
C GLY A 331 9.75 -14.22 9.06
N VAL A 332 9.42 -13.74 10.26
CA VAL A 332 8.10 -13.92 10.89
C VAL A 332 7.06 -12.94 10.34
N ALA A 333 7.44 -11.68 10.15
CA ALA A 333 6.53 -10.61 9.74
C ALA A 333 5.99 -10.80 8.30
N LEU A 334 6.85 -11.20 7.35
CA LEU A 334 6.45 -11.34 5.95
C LEU A 334 5.21 -12.24 5.75
N PRO A 335 5.13 -13.46 6.31
CA PRO A 335 3.94 -14.29 6.13
C PRO A 335 2.67 -13.74 6.80
N LEU A 336 2.79 -12.83 7.77
CA LEU A 336 1.64 -12.23 8.45
C LEU A 336 0.86 -11.25 7.56
N TYR A 337 1.48 -10.74 6.48
CA TYR A 337 0.79 -9.90 5.50
C TYR A 337 -0.34 -10.63 4.76
N ASN A 338 -0.26 -11.98 4.66
CA ASN A 338 -1.27 -12.75 3.93
C ASN A 338 -1.53 -14.10 4.61
N GLN A 339 -2.78 -14.36 4.98
CA GLN A 339 -3.20 -15.61 5.61
C GLN A 339 -2.81 -16.86 4.78
N GLY A 340 -2.79 -16.75 3.45
CA GLY A 340 -2.34 -17.83 2.54
C GLY A 340 -0.90 -18.27 2.77
N ASN A 341 -0.07 -17.40 3.33
CA ASN A 341 1.35 -17.65 3.62
C ASN A 341 1.60 -18.23 5.03
N TRP A 342 0.59 -18.38 5.88
CA TRP A 342 0.77 -18.87 7.25
C TRP A 342 1.37 -20.29 7.33
N SER A 343 1.16 -21.11 6.30
CA SER A 343 1.80 -22.43 6.21
C SER A 343 3.32 -22.35 6.06
N LEU A 344 3.83 -21.30 5.39
CA LEU A 344 5.27 -21.03 5.27
C LEU A 344 5.86 -20.67 6.65
N LEU A 345 5.17 -19.81 7.42
CA LEU A 345 5.56 -19.47 8.78
C LEU A 345 5.58 -20.70 9.69
N THR A 346 4.55 -21.55 9.60
CA THR A 346 4.48 -22.83 10.36
C THR A 346 5.69 -23.72 10.06
N ALA A 347 6.06 -23.85 8.78
CA ALA A 347 7.21 -24.66 8.37
C ALA A 347 8.53 -24.05 8.88
N ALA A 348 8.69 -22.73 8.78
CA ALA A 348 9.88 -22.02 9.23
C ALA A 348 10.07 -22.11 10.75
N LEU A 349 9.02 -21.88 11.53
CA LEU A 349 9.05 -22.01 12.98
C LEU A 349 9.31 -23.46 13.42
N ARG A 350 8.76 -24.47 12.73
CA ARG A 350 9.04 -25.86 13.01
C ARG A 350 10.53 -26.18 12.81
N GLN A 351 11.16 -25.67 11.76
CA GLN A 351 12.57 -25.87 11.51
C GLN A 351 13.42 -25.19 12.59
N ALA A 352 13.11 -23.96 12.94
CA ALA A 352 13.81 -23.21 13.96
C ALA A 352 13.70 -23.85 15.35
N ILE A 353 12.45 -24.23 15.77
CA ILE A 353 12.19 -24.75 17.13
C ILE A 353 12.73 -26.20 17.29
N ASN A 354 12.50 -27.07 16.30
CA ASN A 354 12.78 -28.49 16.47
C ASN A 354 14.21 -28.88 16.06
N ASN A 355 14.85 -28.10 15.17
CA ASN A 355 16.14 -28.47 14.57
C ASN A 355 17.24 -27.43 14.84
N ASP A 356 16.93 -26.32 15.52
CA ASP A 356 17.83 -25.19 15.71
C ASP A 356 18.42 -24.67 14.37
N ASP A 357 17.57 -24.65 13.33
CA ASP A 357 17.94 -24.28 11.97
C ASP A 357 17.10 -23.08 11.49
N GLY A 358 17.77 -21.93 11.35
CA GLY A 358 17.19 -20.66 10.94
C GLY A 358 16.98 -20.50 9.43
N SER A 359 17.30 -21.51 8.61
CA SER A 359 17.38 -21.38 7.14
C SER A 359 16.08 -20.88 6.50
N GLN A 360 14.93 -21.39 6.95
CA GLN A 360 13.65 -21.03 6.33
C GLN A 360 13.15 -19.65 6.77
N LEU A 361 13.42 -19.25 8.03
CA LEU A 361 13.17 -17.87 8.47
C LEU A 361 14.09 -16.88 7.75
N LEU A 362 15.37 -17.23 7.54
CA LEU A 362 16.28 -16.40 6.75
C LEU A 362 15.82 -16.26 5.29
N TRP A 363 15.34 -17.35 4.68
CA TRP A 363 14.79 -17.28 3.33
C TRP A 363 13.58 -16.35 3.25
N LEU A 364 12.66 -16.41 4.23
CA LEU A 364 11.52 -15.49 4.30
C LEU A 364 11.96 -14.03 4.46
N SER A 365 12.98 -13.79 5.29
CA SER A 365 13.60 -12.47 5.43
C SER A 365 14.23 -11.99 4.13
N ASP A 366 14.95 -12.88 3.41
CA ASP A 366 15.53 -12.56 2.10
C ASP A 366 14.44 -12.19 1.07
N GLN A 367 13.25 -12.84 1.13
CA GLN A 367 12.09 -12.45 0.31
C GLN A 367 11.53 -11.08 0.69
N TYR A 368 11.57 -10.72 1.97
CA TYR A 368 11.12 -9.39 2.42
C TYR A 368 12.01 -8.27 1.86
N PHE A 369 13.31 -8.52 1.74
CA PHE A 369 14.32 -7.57 1.27
C PHE A 369 14.63 -7.69 -0.23
N ASP A 370 13.94 -8.53 -0.97
CA ASP A 370 14.22 -8.83 -2.38
C ASP A 370 15.66 -9.30 -2.63
N ARG A 371 16.25 -10.02 -1.65
CA ARG A 371 17.59 -10.54 -1.71
C ARG A 371 17.64 -11.91 -2.39
N ALA A 372 18.36 -11.99 -3.48
CA ALA A 372 18.56 -13.24 -4.22
C ALA A 372 19.60 -14.18 -3.53
N SER A 373 19.56 -15.46 -3.88
CA SER A 373 20.46 -16.48 -3.29
C SER A 373 21.94 -16.28 -3.62
N ASP A 374 22.26 -15.54 -4.68
CA ASP A 374 23.61 -15.16 -5.06
C ASP A 374 24.17 -13.95 -4.29
N GLY A 375 23.32 -13.34 -3.44
CA GLY A 375 23.68 -12.20 -2.61
C GLY A 375 23.42 -10.84 -3.24
N THR A 376 22.83 -10.80 -4.42
CA THR A 376 22.35 -9.55 -5.03
C THR A 376 20.97 -9.16 -4.51
N TYR A 377 20.62 -7.88 -4.63
CA TYR A 377 19.28 -7.39 -4.37
C TYR A 377 18.61 -7.11 -5.71
N SER A 378 17.44 -7.70 -5.95
CA SER A 378 16.75 -7.58 -7.24
C SER A 378 16.07 -6.22 -7.42
N THR A 379 15.80 -5.53 -6.30
CA THR A 379 15.18 -4.21 -6.27
C THR A 379 15.95 -3.27 -5.32
N ASN A 380 15.64 -1.97 -5.40
CA ASN A 380 16.07 -0.98 -4.41
C ASN A 380 14.94 -0.64 -3.42
N SER A 381 13.93 -1.52 -3.29
CA SER A 381 12.68 -1.23 -2.58
C SER A 381 12.91 -0.76 -1.14
N THR A 382 13.82 -1.38 -0.41
CA THR A 382 14.09 -1.03 1.00
C THR A 382 14.90 0.27 1.12
N GLU A 383 15.84 0.53 0.20
CA GLU A 383 16.58 1.80 0.19
C GLU A 383 15.62 2.97 -0.14
N ALA A 384 14.77 2.79 -1.15
CA ALA A 384 13.73 3.75 -1.51
C ALA A 384 12.70 3.91 -0.38
N PHE A 385 12.30 2.82 0.30
CA PHE A 385 11.42 2.87 1.48
C PHE A 385 11.97 3.82 2.54
N ILE A 386 13.21 3.62 2.96
CA ILE A 386 13.84 4.46 3.99
C ILE A 386 13.94 5.91 3.50
N ALA A 387 14.41 6.12 2.28
CA ALA A 387 14.68 7.44 1.74
C ALA A 387 13.38 8.27 1.55
N ILE A 388 12.30 7.68 1.04
CA ILE A 388 11.00 8.34 0.85
C ILE A 388 10.38 8.69 2.22
N ASN A 389 10.36 7.74 3.16
CA ASN A 389 9.84 8.02 4.50
C ASN A 389 10.63 9.14 5.20
N CYS A 390 11.97 9.18 5.05
CA CYS A 390 12.78 10.27 5.62
C CYS A 390 12.62 11.61 4.88
N ALA A 391 12.21 11.61 3.60
CA ALA A 391 11.85 12.83 2.88
C ALA A 391 10.46 13.37 3.29
N ASP A 392 9.53 12.48 3.62
CA ASP A 392 8.14 12.84 3.97
C ASP A 392 8.01 13.29 5.44
N ALA A 393 8.67 12.60 6.38
CA ALA A 393 8.51 12.91 7.79
C ALA A 393 9.72 12.48 8.64
N ARG A 394 9.86 13.08 9.80
CA ARG A 394 10.87 12.71 10.80
C ARG A 394 10.22 12.53 12.17
N GLY A 395 10.60 11.45 12.86
CA GLY A 395 10.23 11.21 14.23
C GLY A 395 11.08 12.06 15.20
N ASP A 396 10.64 12.12 16.46
CA ASP A 396 11.41 12.74 17.52
C ASP A 396 12.52 11.79 18.00
N ALA A 397 13.75 12.09 17.64
CA ALA A 397 14.93 11.29 17.99
C ALA A 397 15.54 11.68 19.35
N ASP A 398 14.87 12.48 20.16
CA ASP A 398 15.28 12.70 21.55
C ASP A 398 15.29 11.37 22.31
N PRO A 399 16.37 11.01 23.03
CA PRO A 399 16.46 9.73 23.73
C PRO A 399 15.35 9.48 24.75
N ALA A 400 14.83 10.53 25.41
CA ALA A 400 13.74 10.38 26.38
C ALA A 400 12.40 10.17 25.68
N ALA A 401 12.15 10.83 24.54
CA ALA A 401 10.98 10.63 23.71
C ALA A 401 10.95 9.19 23.15
N MET A 402 12.05 8.72 22.56
CA MET A 402 12.17 7.34 22.06
C MET A 402 12.02 6.27 23.16
N ALA A 403 12.55 6.54 24.39
CA ALA A 403 12.37 5.63 25.52
C ALA A 403 10.90 5.59 25.99
N ALA A 404 10.16 6.69 25.91
CA ALA A 404 8.74 6.73 26.19
C ALA A 404 7.95 5.93 25.14
N GLU A 405 8.22 6.16 23.85
CA GLU A 405 7.64 5.40 22.76
C GLU A 405 7.91 3.89 22.88
N ALA A 406 9.14 3.49 23.20
CA ALA A 406 9.50 2.08 23.42
C ALA A 406 8.68 1.42 24.53
N LYS A 407 8.29 2.17 25.57
CA LYS A 407 7.40 1.69 26.64
C LYS A 407 5.98 1.46 26.12
N ASP A 408 5.46 2.36 25.29
CA ASP A 408 4.13 2.25 24.70
C ASP A 408 4.11 1.10 23.68
N LEU A 409 5.14 0.97 22.85
CA LEU A 409 5.34 -0.13 21.92
C LEU A 409 5.38 -1.48 22.65
N LYS A 410 6.10 -1.57 23.78
CA LYS A 410 6.16 -2.80 24.59
C LYS A 410 4.80 -3.21 25.15
N SER A 411 3.95 -2.23 25.44
CA SER A 411 2.57 -2.48 25.88
C SER A 411 1.66 -2.91 24.71
N ALA A 412 1.85 -2.31 23.52
CA ALA A 412 1.04 -2.55 22.34
C ALA A 412 1.40 -3.86 21.63
N SER A 413 2.69 -4.20 21.58
CA SER A 413 3.25 -5.36 20.89
C SER A 413 4.39 -5.99 21.71
N PRO A 414 4.07 -6.80 22.74
CA PRO A 414 5.08 -7.42 23.61
C PRO A 414 6.11 -8.26 22.84
N THR A 415 5.72 -8.87 21.71
CA THR A 415 6.57 -9.73 20.90
C THR A 415 7.52 -8.93 20.01
N PHE A 416 7.03 -7.87 19.36
CA PHE A 416 7.78 -7.19 18.29
C PHE A 416 8.32 -5.80 18.65
N TRP A 417 7.99 -5.26 19.82
CA TRP A 417 8.30 -3.87 20.22
C TRP A 417 9.74 -3.46 19.94
N GLN A 418 10.73 -4.35 20.11
CA GLN A 418 12.14 -4.04 19.94
C GLN A 418 12.53 -3.66 18.50
N TYR A 419 11.75 -4.14 17.51
CA TYR A 419 11.98 -3.90 16.08
C TYR A 419 11.26 -2.66 15.57
N PHE A 420 10.35 -2.12 16.36
CA PHE A 420 9.66 -0.86 16.11
C PHE A 420 10.24 0.29 16.94
N ALA A 421 10.84 -0.01 18.08
CA ALA A 421 11.39 1.00 18.97
C ALA A 421 12.65 1.67 18.42
N TYR A 422 12.83 2.94 18.77
CA TYR A 422 14.01 3.74 18.41
C TYR A 422 14.16 4.02 16.90
N GLY A 423 13.13 3.79 16.10
CA GLY A 423 13.14 3.98 14.65
C GLY A 423 13.37 5.43 14.19
N ALA A 424 13.02 6.41 15.02
CA ALA A 424 13.22 7.83 14.73
C ALA A 424 14.70 8.19 14.43
N ILE A 425 15.66 7.42 14.97
CA ILE A 425 17.09 7.57 14.68
C ILE A 425 17.37 7.45 13.18
N GLY A 426 16.66 6.59 12.46
CA GLY A 426 16.91 6.31 11.04
C GLY A 426 16.86 7.56 10.15
N CYS A 427 15.98 8.52 10.48
CA CYS A 427 15.82 9.75 9.72
C CYS A 427 16.33 11.01 10.43
N ALA A 428 16.85 10.93 11.66
CA ALA A 428 17.19 12.09 12.50
C ALA A 428 18.14 13.07 11.81
N ASN A 429 19.20 12.55 11.18
CA ASN A 429 20.21 13.33 10.48
C ASN A 429 20.18 13.04 8.96
N TRP A 430 19.01 12.73 8.40
CA TRP A 430 18.89 12.50 6.96
C TRP A 430 19.41 13.71 6.17
N PRO A 431 20.25 13.52 5.13
CA PRO A 431 21.06 14.59 4.55
C PRO A 431 20.27 15.58 3.68
N THR A 432 19.00 15.33 3.40
CA THR A 432 18.14 16.25 2.63
C THR A 432 17.03 16.83 3.50
N PRO A 433 16.45 17.98 3.17
CA PRO A 433 15.31 18.54 3.90
C PRO A 433 14.10 17.60 3.91
N VAL A 434 13.28 17.67 4.96
CA VAL A 434 11.95 17.08 4.98
C VAL A 434 10.98 18.01 4.27
N VAL A 435 10.03 17.44 3.52
CA VAL A 435 8.97 18.24 2.88
C VAL A 435 7.98 18.75 3.94
N GLU A 436 7.47 19.97 3.75
CA GLU A 436 6.40 20.48 4.62
C GLU A 436 5.13 19.62 4.43
N PRO A 437 4.53 19.09 5.51
CA PRO A 437 3.32 18.28 5.41
C PRO A 437 2.16 19.10 4.88
N LEU A 438 1.22 18.46 4.18
CA LEU A 438 -0.02 19.11 3.77
C LEU A 438 -0.85 19.51 4.99
N ALA A 439 -1.53 20.65 4.89
CA ALA A 439 -2.33 21.20 5.99
C ALA A 439 -3.59 20.38 6.28
N SER A 440 -4.05 19.59 5.31
CA SER A 440 -5.23 18.72 5.42
C SER A 440 -5.19 17.60 4.39
N TYR A 441 -6.12 16.64 4.54
CA TYR A 441 -6.38 15.58 3.56
C TYR A 441 -7.90 15.42 3.35
N THR A 442 -8.61 16.54 3.31
CA THR A 442 -10.06 16.54 3.09
C THR A 442 -10.44 16.30 1.64
N ALA A 443 -9.54 16.55 0.70
CA ALA A 443 -9.77 16.48 -0.75
C ALA A 443 -11.05 17.21 -1.17
N LYS A 444 -11.25 18.40 -0.64
CA LYS A 444 -12.53 19.15 -0.76
C LYS A 444 -12.97 19.33 -2.19
N GLY A 445 -14.16 18.83 -2.50
CA GLY A 445 -14.76 18.92 -3.83
C GLY A 445 -14.34 17.79 -4.78
N ALA A 446 -13.57 16.81 -4.33
CA ALA A 446 -13.24 15.62 -5.10
C ALA A 446 -14.47 14.73 -5.33
N ALA A 447 -14.44 13.94 -6.41
CA ALA A 447 -15.37 12.84 -6.64
C ALA A 447 -15.30 11.81 -5.49
N PRO A 448 -16.28 10.90 -5.33
CA PRO A 448 -16.25 9.87 -4.29
C PRO A 448 -14.94 9.05 -4.32
N ILE A 449 -14.36 8.86 -3.14
CA ILE A 449 -13.13 8.08 -2.92
C ILE A 449 -13.49 6.87 -2.06
N VAL A 450 -13.29 5.66 -2.60
CA VAL A 450 -13.54 4.42 -1.88
C VAL A 450 -12.32 4.05 -1.08
N VAL A 451 -12.48 3.91 0.23
CA VAL A 451 -11.44 3.52 1.18
C VAL A 451 -11.74 2.12 1.70
N ILE A 452 -10.80 1.19 1.54
CA ILE A 452 -10.96 -0.20 1.95
C ILE A 452 -10.05 -0.50 3.14
N GLY A 453 -10.62 -1.11 4.18
CA GLY A 453 -9.87 -1.57 5.34
C GLY A 453 -10.18 -3.03 5.66
N THR A 454 -9.14 -3.81 5.95
CA THR A 454 -9.25 -5.18 6.47
C THR A 454 -9.26 -5.15 8.00
N THR A 455 -10.20 -5.87 8.64
CA THR A 455 -10.40 -5.77 10.09
C THR A 455 -9.20 -6.23 10.91
N ASN A 456 -8.38 -7.14 10.40
CA ASN A 456 -7.13 -7.56 11.04
C ASN A 456 -5.94 -7.38 10.09
N ASP A 457 -5.75 -6.16 9.60
CA ASP A 457 -4.61 -5.77 8.79
C ASP A 457 -3.38 -5.55 9.69
N PRO A 458 -2.24 -6.25 9.45
CA PRO A 458 -1.03 -6.09 10.24
C PRO A 458 -0.27 -4.79 9.97
N ALA A 459 -0.32 -4.28 8.75
CA ALA A 459 0.55 -3.20 8.29
C ALA A 459 -0.14 -1.82 8.33
N THR A 460 -1.41 -1.77 7.94
CA THR A 460 -2.28 -0.59 7.99
C THR A 460 -3.55 -0.94 8.77
N PRO A 461 -3.52 -0.84 10.11
CA PRO A 461 -4.64 -1.24 10.94
C PRO A 461 -5.96 -0.61 10.53
N TYR A 462 -7.05 -1.36 10.62
CA TYR A 462 -8.40 -0.97 10.17
C TYR A 462 -8.84 0.42 10.63
N SER A 463 -8.39 0.86 11.82
CA SER A 463 -8.65 2.22 12.32
C SER A 463 -8.14 3.32 11.40
N GLU A 464 -7.05 3.07 10.65
CA GLU A 464 -6.51 4.06 9.71
C GLU A 464 -7.43 4.22 8.49
N ALA A 465 -8.00 3.12 7.97
CA ALA A 465 -9.00 3.19 6.91
C ALA A 465 -10.27 3.93 7.36
N GLN A 466 -10.71 3.70 8.61
CA GLN A 466 -11.85 4.43 9.19
C GLN A 466 -11.54 5.93 9.30
N SER A 467 -10.34 6.28 9.77
CA SER A 467 -9.89 7.66 9.91
C SER A 467 -9.82 8.36 8.55
N LEU A 468 -9.15 7.76 7.56
CA LEU A 468 -9.03 8.33 6.22
C LEU A 468 -10.40 8.53 5.56
N ALA A 469 -11.30 7.52 5.63
CA ALA A 469 -12.64 7.64 5.07
C ALA A 469 -13.46 8.76 5.70
N ALA A 470 -13.33 8.95 7.02
CA ALA A 470 -14.01 10.02 7.75
C ALA A 470 -13.41 11.40 7.49
N MET A 471 -12.12 11.48 7.15
CA MET A 471 -11.39 12.73 6.88
C MET A 471 -11.70 13.30 5.51
N LEU A 472 -11.84 12.43 4.50
CA LEU A 472 -12.18 12.81 3.13
C LEU A 472 -13.61 13.32 3.03
N ASP A 473 -13.84 14.51 2.43
CA ASP A 473 -15.19 15.07 2.22
C ASP A 473 -16.13 14.13 1.46
N SER A 474 -15.57 13.27 0.60
CA SER A 474 -16.29 12.31 -0.23
C SER A 474 -15.87 10.86 0.00
N GLY A 475 -15.33 10.56 1.19
CA GLY A 475 -14.88 9.22 1.56
C GLY A 475 -16.04 8.23 1.69
N VAL A 476 -15.83 7.00 1.20
CA VAL A 476 -16.77 5.89 1.28
C VAL A 476 -16.03 4.67 1.82
N LEU A 477 -16.40 4.22 3.02
CA LEU A 477 -15.74 3.10 3.69
C LEU A 477 -16.29 1.75 3.20
N VAL A 478 -15.39 0.85 2.81
CA VAL A 478 -15.68 -0.58 2.57
C VAL A 478 -14.84 -1.40 3.54
N THR A 479 -15.49 -2.28 4.29
CA THR A 479 -14.85 -3.13 5.29
C THR A 479 -14.74 -4.55 4.78
N TYR A 480 -13.53 -5.10 4.74
CA TYR A 480 -13.32 -6.53 4.61
C TYR A 480 -13.15 -7.16 6.01
N GLN A 481 -14.04 -8.10 6.37
CA GLN A 481 -13.94 -8.84 7.63
C GLN A 481 -13.01 -10.05 7.43
N GLY A 482 -11.73 -9.87 7.71
CA GLY A 482 -10.75 -10.92 7.45
C GLY A 482 -9.36 -10.58 7.98
N GLU A 483 -8.42 -11.40 7.55
CA GLU A 483 -7.01 -11.37 7.92
C GLU A 483 -6.13 -10.92 6.74
N GLY A 484 -5.05 -10.22 7.05
CA GLY A 484 -4.03 -9.87 6.09
C GLY A 484 -4.12 -8.44 5.58
N HIS A 485 -3.09 -8.04 4.84
CA HIS A 485 -2.90 -6.70 4.35
C HIS A 485 -3.52 -6.53 2.97
N THR A 486 -4.37 -5.49 2.80
CA THR A 486 -5.19 -5.21 1.63
C THR A 486 -6.28 -6.28 1.36
N ALA A 487 -7.28 -5.97 0.55
CA ALA A 487 -8.41 -6.86 0.32
C ALA A 487 -8.69 -7.19 -1.15
N TYR A 488 -8.57 -6.25 -2.07
CA TYR A 488 -9.05 -6.40 -3.44
C TYR A 488 -8.37 -7.53 -4.22
N LEU A 489 -7.03 -7.63 -4.15
CA LEU A 489 -6.26 -8.67 -4.87
C LEU A 489 -5.91 -9.88 -3.99
N THR A 490 -6.10 -9.80 -2.67
CA THR A 490 -5.51 -10.74 -1.71
C THR A 490 -6.53 -11.59 -0.97
N SER A 491 -7.75 -11.07 -0.75
CA SER A 491 -8.75 -11.72 0.09
C SER A 491 -9.53 -12.84 -0.60
N GLY A 492 -9.60 -12.84 -1.93
CA GLY A 492 -10.51 -13.71 -2.68
C GLY A 492 -12.00 -13.39 -2.47
N SER A 493 -12.33 -12.26 -1.83
CA SER A 493 -13.71 -11.82 -1.60
C SER A 493 -14.35 -11.30 -2.88
N SER A 494 -15.35 -12.02 -3.40
CA SER A 494 -16.14 -11.53 -4.54
C SER A 494 -16.90 -10.25 -4.20
N CYS A 495 -17.30 -10.04 -2.94
CA CYS A 495 -17.99 -8.83 -2.49
C CYS A 495 -17.09 -7.59 -2.65
N VAL A 496 -15.83 -7.65 -2.19
CA VAL A 496 -14.86 -6.56 -2.39
C VAL A 496 -14.56 -6.38 -3.87
N GLN A 497 -14.31 -7.48 -4.60
CA GLN A 497 -13.98 -7.45 -6.01
C GLN A 497 -15.10 -6.82 -6.85
N ASP A 498 -16.36 -7.24 -6.66
CA ASP A 498 -17.51 -6.72 -7.39
C ASP A 498 -17.76 -5.24 -7.09
N ALA A 499 -17.57 -4.80 -5.83
CA ALA A 499 -17.72 -3.39 -5.44
C ALA A 499 -16.66 -2.50 -6.10
N VAL A 500 -15.40 -2.91 -6.07
CA VAL A 500 -14.28 -2.18 -6.68
C VAL A 500 -14.42 -2.14 -8.21
N ASP A 501 -14.68 -3.28 -8.84
CA ASP A 501 -14.86 -3.37 -10.30
C ASP A 501 -16.03 -2.51 -10.79
N ALA A 502 -17.18 -2.54 -10.08
CA ALA A 502 -18.34 -1.73 -10.42
C ALA A 502 -18.03 -0.23 -10.28
N PHE A 503 -17.25 0.15 -9.27
CA PHE A 503 -16.87 1.54 -9.08
C PHE A 503 -15.85 1.99 -10.13
N LEU A 504 -14.75 1.25 -10.32
CA LEU A 504 -13.70 1.65 -11.26
C LEU A 504 -14.17 1.64 -12.73
N VAL A 505 -15.04 0.70 -13.12
CA VAL A 505 -15.49 0.58 -14.53
C VAL A 505 -16.75 1.37 -14.81
N ASP A 506 -17.77 1.28 -13.95
CA ASP A 506 -19.10 1.90 -14.21
C ASP A 506 -19.31 3.22 -13.45
N GLY A 507 -18.48 3.52 -12.45
CA GLY A 507 -18.69 4.63 -11.53
C GLY A 507 -19.80 4.37 -10.50
N THR A 508 -20.16 3.10 -10.27
CA THR A 508 -21.15 2.73 -9.25
C THR A 508 -20.51 2.81 -7.87
N VAL A 509 -20.82 3.85 -7.13
CA VAL A 509 -20.31 4.06 -5.77
C VAL A 509 -20.91 3.01 -4.84
N PRO A 510 -20.08 2.22 -4.09
CA PRO A 510 -20.62 1.30 -3.10
C PRO A 510 -21.34 2.03 -1.96
N GLN A 511 -22.20 1.32 -1.26
CA GLN A 511 -22.84 1.89 -0.07
C GLN A 511 -21.76 2.15 0.99
N ASP A 512 -21.79 3.34 1.58
CA ASP A 512 -20.90 3.65 2.70
C ASP A 512 -21.15 2.70 3.88
N GLY A 513 -20.06 2.17 4.47
CA GLY A 513 -20.11 1.14 5.50
C GLY A 513 -20.41 -0.27 4.95
N LEU A 514 -20.32 -0.49 3.62
CA LEU A 514 -20.43 -1.85 3.05
C LEU A 514 -19.44 -2.77 3.77
N THR A 515 -19.94 -3.91 4.24
CA THR A 515 -19.15 -4.94 4.92
C THR A 515 -19.14 -6.22 4.08
N CYS A 516 -17.97 -6.69 3.78
CA CYS A 516 -17.68 -7.90 3.00
C CYS A 516 -17.03 -9.04 3.86
#